data_85336f760b53c08ee1a687054f208ca5
#
_entry.id   85336f760b53c08ee1a687054f208ca5
#
_cell.length_a   1.000
_cell.length_b   1.000
_cell.length_c   1.000
_cell.angle_alpha   90.00
_cell.angle_beta   90.00
_cell.angle_gamma   90.00
#
_symmetry.space_group_name_H-M   'P 1'
#
loop_
_entity.id
_entity.type
_entity.pdbx_description
1 polymer ?
#
loop_
_entity_poly.entity_id
_entity_poly.type
_entity_poly.pdbx_seq_one_letter_code
_entity_poly.pdbx_strand_id
1 'polypeptide(L)'
;MSQLLDLTAYRSKVFEQRAFGPWHKRFGESYGAQTRLADLSDSTLYFLAKPGEAAALAYYELIMGILGLGEGPKFYYLDDKDQLRVIDVHLFLADRVRFELMRRLEWVTSFPGENDTLLEMVQAFEATQPEARQGPVVVSRSHPEYNAYNKLINAEKQVFIRRKLLKALGEFRARLATS
;
A
#
# COMPACT_ATOMS: atom_id res chain seq x y z
N MET A 1 22.73 15.94 25.79
CA MET A 1 21.90 16.36 24.63
C MET A 1 22.28 15.64 23.35
N SER A 2 23.54 15.58 22.96
CA SER A 2 23.99 14.86 21.75
C SER A 2 23.73 13.36 21.78
N GLN A 3 23.84 12.69 22.93
CA GLN A 3 23.59 11.24 23.05
C GLN A 3 22.11 10.85 22.88
N LEU A 4 21.18 11.71 23.25
CA LEU A 4 19.75 11.46 23.06
C LEU A 4 19.32 11.59 21.58
N LEU A 5 19.93 12.53 20.86
CA LEU A 5 19.74 12.70 19.42
C LEU A 5 20.30 11.50 18.64
N ASP A 6 21.46 10.98 19.07
CA ASP A 6 22.09 9.81 18.45
C ASP A 6 21.25 8.55 18.64
N LEU A 7 20.63 8.37 19.81
CA LEU A 7 19.75 7.23 20.08
C LEU A 7 18.47 7.26 19.25
N THR A 8 17.89 8.44 19.04
CA THR A 8 16.71 8.61 18.21
C THR A 8 17.03 8.33 16.75
N ALA A 9 18.14 8.87 16.26
CA ALA A 9 18.63 8.62 14.91
C ALA A 9 18.96 7.14 14.70
N TYR A 10 19.59 6.49 15.69
CA TYR A 10 19.89 5.05 15.64
C TYR A 10 18.61 4.22 15.60
N ARG A 11 17.63 4.50 16.45
CA ARG A 11 16.32 3.82 16.45
C ARG A 11 15.60 3.98 15.12
N SER A 12 15.62 5.17 14.54
CA SER A 12 15.03 5.42 13.22
C SER A 12 15.72 4.62 12.13
N LYS A 13 17.05 4.52 12.14
CA LYS A 13 17.81 3.69 11.20
C LYS A 13 17.49 2.21 11.32
N VAL A 14 17.47 1.68 12.55
CA VAL A 14 17.14 0.26 12.80
C VAL A 14 15.71 -0.03 12.36
N PHE A 15 14.80 0.85 12.66
CA PHE A 15 13.40 0.75 12.26
C PHE A 15 13.25 0.74 10.74
N GLU A 16 13.89 1.68 10.05
CA GLU A 16 13.87 1.79 8.60
C GLU A 16 14.48 0.55 7.92
N GLN A 17 15.61 0.06 8.41
CA GLN A 17 16.24 -1.18 7.92
C GLN A 17 15.33 -2.39 8.11
N ARG A 18 14.68 -2.50 9.25
CA ARG A 18 13.79 -3.62 9.56
C ARG A 18 12.53 -3.60 8.69
N ALA A 19 11.97 -2.42 8.46
CA ALA A 19 10.76 -2.27 7.66
C ALA A 19 11.03 -2.36 6.14
N PHE A 20 12.09 -1.74 5.66
CA PHE A 20 12.35 -1.59 4.22
C PHE A 20 13.55 -2.39 3.71
N GLY A 21 14.35 -2.99 4.59
CA GLY A 21 15.48 -3.82 4.18
C GLY A 21 15.09 -4.95 3.23
N PRO A 22 14.05 -5.75 3.53
CA PRO A 22 13.56 -6.78 2.61
C PRO A 22 13.11 -6.22 1.25
N TRP A 23 12.53 -5.04 1.23
CA TRP A 23 12.11 -4.37 0.00
C TRP A 23 13.30 -3.95 -0.86
N HIS A 24 14.40 -3.50 -0.26
CA HIS A 24 15.65 -3.24 -0.97
C HIS A 24 16.14 -4.47 -1.72
N LYS A 25 16.13 -5.61 -1.05
CA LYS A 25 16.55 -6.88 -1.67
C LYS A 25 15.60 -7.32 -2.77
N ARG A 26 14.30 -7.11 -2.58
CA ARG A 26 13.27 -7.56 -3.52
C ARG A 26 13.19 -6.69 -4.76
N PHE A 27 13.21 -5.39 -4.60
CA PHE A 27 12.95 -4.42 -5.68
C PHE A 27 14.21 -3.74 -6.20
N GLY A 28 15.34 -3.83 -5.49
CA GLY A 28 16.59 -3.19 -5.87
C GLY A 28 16.56 -1.66 -5.83
N GLU A 29 15.60 -1.05 -5.15
CA GLU A 29 15.40 0.38 -5.05
C GLU A 29 15.42 0.83 -3.59
N SER A 30 15.85 2.08 -3.36
CA SER A 30 15.92 2.66 -2.03
C SER A 30 14.57 3.20 -1.59
N TYR A 31 13.81 2.39 -0.88
CA TYR A 31 12.59 2.83 -0.20
C TYR A 31 12.85 3.00 1.30
N GLY A 32 12.15 3.91 1.93
CA GLY A 32 12.37 4.24 3.34
C GLY A 32 11.17 4.93 4.00
N ALA A 33 11.40 5.51 5.16
CA ALA A 33 10.37 6.14 5.99
C ALA A 33 9.60 7.26 5.27
N GLN A 34 10.18 7.90 4.26
CA GLN A 34 9.55 8.97 3.49
C GLN A 34 8.88 8.50 2.20
N THR A 35 8.91 7.20 1.93
CA THR A 35 8.36 6.64 0.70
C THR A 35 6.83 6.69 0.71
N ARG A 36 6.25 7.30 -0.31
CA ARG A 36 4.82 7.32 -0.59
C ARG A 36 4.51 6.36 -1.74
N LEU A 37 3.24 6.04 -1.94
CA LEU A 37 2.84 5.22 -3.10
C LEU A 37 3.26 5.86 -4.43
N ALA A 38 3.19 7.19 -4.50
CA ALA A 38 3.63 7.95 -5.69
C ALA A 38 5.13 7.78 -6.00
N ASP A 39 5.94 7.44 -5.01
CA ASP A 39 7.40 7.27 -5.15
C ASP A 39 7.79 5.86 -5.61
N LEU A 40 6.87 4.90 -5.60
CA LEU A 40 7.13 3.55 -6.08
C LEU A 40 7.31 3.53 -7.60
N SER A 41 8.27 2.73 -8.07
CA SER A 41 8.40 2.48 -9.50
C SER A 41 7.16 1.79 -10.07
N ASP A 42 6.94 1.92 -11.35
CA ASP A 42 5.82 1.24 -12.02
C ASP A 42 5.90 -0.28 -11.85
N SER A 43 7.10 -0.86 -11.93
CA SER A 43 7.30 -2.30 -11.75
C SER A 43 7.01 -2.76 -10.32
N THR A 44 7.44 -2.01 -9.31
CA THR A 44 7.14 -2.31 -7.92
C THR A 44 5.64 -2.20 -7.64
N LEU A 45 5.02 -1.12 -8.12
CA LEU A 45 3.58 -0.91 -7.95
C LEU A 45 2.77 -2.05 -8.60
N TYR A 46 3.12 -2.44 -9.81
CA TYR A 46 2.48 -3.55 -10.51
C TYR A 46 2.63 -4.87 -9.74
N PHE A 47 3.84 -5.16 -9.24
CA PHE A 47 4.10 -6.34 -8.44
C PHE A 47 3.19 -6.40 -7.20
N LEU A 48 3.08 -5.29 -6.48
CA LEU A 48 2.25 -5.19 -5.28
C LEU A 48 0.75 -5.26 -5.59
N ALA A 49 0.31 -4.69 -6.71
CA ALA A 49 -1.09 -4.70 -7.10
C ALA A 49 -1.56 -6.06 -7.62
N LYS A 50 -0.65 -6.86 -8.14
CA LYS A 50 -0.97 -8.18 -8.69
C LYS A 50 -1.31 -9.16 -7.55
N PRO A 51 -2.46 -9.87 -7.62
CA PRO A 51 -2.80 -10.87 -6.61
C PRO A 51 -1.79 -12.01 -6.59
N GLY A 52 -1.50 -12.55 -5.41
CA GLY A 52 -0.66 -13.72 -5.26
C GLY A 52 0.15 -13.72 -3.97
N GLU A 53 0.78 -14.84 -3.68
CA GLU A 53 1.55 -15.04 -2.46
C GLU A 53 2.81 -14.16 -2.41
N ALA A 54 3.45 -13.93 -3.55
CA ALA A 54 4.66 -13.11 -3.61
C ALA A 54 4.37 -11.65 -3.19
N ALA A 55 3.26 -11.09 -3.66
CA ALA A 55 2.83 -9.76 -3.25
C ALA A 55 2.44 -9.73 -1.78
N ALA A 56 1.69 -10.73 -1.31
CA ALA A 56 1.32 -10.83 0.10
C ALA A 56 2.55 -10.88 1.01
N LEU A 57 3.56 -11.65 0.65
CA LEU A 57 4.81 -11.72 1.41
C LEU A 57 5.51 -10.36 1.48
N ALA A 58 5.55 -9.62 0.37
CA ALA A 58 6.13 -8.27 0.35
C ALA A 58 5.39 -7.31 1.31
N TYR A 59 4.06 -7.37 1.34
CA TYR A 59 3.28 -6.61 2.33
C TYR A 59 3.60 -7.03 3.77
N TYR A 60 3.70 -8.32 4.03
CA TYR A 60 4.02 -8.83 5.38
C TYR A 60 5.42 -8.39 5.82
N GLU A 61 6.39 -8.39 4.94
CA GLU A 61 7.74 -7.88 5.22
C GLU A 61 7.68 -6.43 5.72
N LEU A 62 6.97 -5.58 5.01
CA LEU A 62 6.82 -4.18 5.38
C LEU A 62 6.03 -3.99 6.68
N ILE A 63 4.84 -4.58 6.75
CA ILE A 63 3.92 -4.39 7.87
C ILE A 63 4.53 -4.93 9.17
N MET A 64 5.05 -6.15 9.14
CA MET A 64 5.66 -6.76 10.32
C MET A 64 6.91 -6.00 10.77
N GLY A 65 7.70 -5.50 9.81
CA GLY A 65 8.83 -4.64 10.12
C GLY A 65 8.41 -3.34 10.82
N ILE A 66 7.36 -2.69 10.35
CA ILE A 66 6.83 -1.46 10.95
C ILE A 66 6.25 -1.73 12.34
N LEU A 67 5.48 -2.80 12.49
CA LEU A 67 4.82 -3.16 13.75
C LEU A 67 5.75 -3.85 14.75
N GLY A 68 6.98 -4.19 14.36
CA GLY A 68 7.92 -4.88 15.24
C GLY A 68 7.56 -6.32 15.54
N LEU A 69 6.90 -7.01 14.61
CA LEU A 69 6.43 -8.40 14.78
C LEU A 69 7.40 -9.45 14.22
N GLY A 70 8.58 -9.04 13.75
CA GLY A 70 9.58 -9.91 13.17
C GLY A 70 9.65 -9.83 11.66
N GLU A 71 10.19 -10.87 11.03
CA GLU A 71 10.36 -10.95 9.58
C GLU A 71 9.11 -11.50 8.89
N GLY A 72 8.82 -11.03 7.66
CA GLY A 72 7.65 -11.42 6.88
C GLY A 72 7.39 -12.92 6.78
N PRO A 73 8.40 -13.79 6.50
CA PRO A 73 8.19 -15.23 6.45
C PRO A 73 7.70 -15.85 7.76
N LYS A 74 7.89 -15.16 8.89
CA LYS A 74 7.42 -15.61 10.21
C LYS A 74 5.94 -15.28 10.47
N PHE A 75 5.22 -14.73 9.52
CA PHE A 75 3.80 -14.43 9.65
C PHE A 75 2.98 -15.63 10.16
N TYR A 76 3.25 -16.82 9.66
CA TYR A 76 2.51 -18.02 10.04
C TYR A 76 2.78 -18.50 11.47
N TYR A 77 3.83 -17.98 12.12
CA TYR A 77 4.15 -18.28 13.52
C TYR A 77 3.60 -17.26 14.50
N LEU A 78 2.95 -16.21 14.02
CA LEU A 78 2.28 -15.24 14.88
C LEU A 78 1.04 -15.87 15.50
N ASP A 79 0.62 -15.34 16.66
CA ASP A 79 -0.68 -15.71 17.23
C ASP A 79 -1.82 -15.18 16.36
N ASP A 80 -3.03 -15.67 16.58
CA ASP A 80 -4.21 -15.32 15.76
C ASP A 80 -4.49 -13.80 15.79
N LYS A 81 -4.29 -13.16 16.92
CA LYS A 81 -4.51 -11.72 17.08
C LYS A 81 -3.57 -10.91 16.19
N ASP A 82 -2.28 -11.22 16.22
CA ASP A 82 -1.28 -10.53 15.41
C ASP A 82 -1.42 -10.87 13.93
N GLN A 83 -1.78 -12.11 13.58
CA GLN A 83 -2.08 -12.47 12.19
C GLN A 83 -3.24 -11.64 11.63
N LEU A 84 -4.33 -11.52 12.37
CA LEU A 84 -5.49 -10.72 11.95
C LEU A 84 -5.11 -9.24 11.80
N ARG A 85 -4.32 -8.73 12.73
CA ARG A 85 -3.80 -7.36 12.67
C ARG A 85 -3.00 -7.10 11.39
N VAL A 86 -2.11 -8.00 11.04
CA VAL A 86 -1.31 -7.91 9.80
C VAL A 86 -2.19 -8.02 8.56
N ILE A 87 -3.14 -8.95 8.54
CA ILE A 87 -4.07 -9.13 7.43
C ILE A 87 -4.91 -7.87 7.18
N ASP A 88 -5.42 -7.26 8.24
CA ASP A 88 -6.24 -6.05 8.12
C ASP A 88 -5.43 -4.88 7.52
N VAL A 89 -4.20 -4.69 7.97
CA VAL A 89 -3.30 -3.68 7.41
C VAL A 89 -2.94 -4.01 5.95
N HIS A 90 -2.70 -5.28 5.66
CA HIS A 90 -2.43 -5.74 4.29
C HIS A 90 -3.58 -5.41 3.34
N LEU A 91 -4.80 -5.72 3.71
CA LEU A 91 -5.97 -5.42 2.88
C LEU A 91 -6.13 -3.91 2.66
N PHE A 92 -5.90 -3.12 3.69
CA PHE A 92 -5.92 -1.67 3.60
C PHE A 92 -4.86 -1.14 2.61
N LEU A 93 -3.61 -1.57 2.76
CA LEU A 93 -2.52 -1.16 1.87
C LEU A 93 -2.75 -1.64 0.43
N ALA A 94 -3.24 -2.85 0.26
CA ALA A 94 -3.53 -3.40 -1.06
C ALA A 94 -4.57 -2.56 -1.81
N ASP A 95 -5.60 -2.07 -1.14
CA ASP A 95 -6.57 -1.16 -1.75
C ASP A 95 -5.90 0.16 -2.16
N ARG A 96 -5.03 0.72 -1.33
CA ARG A 96 -4.29 1.96 -1.65
C ARG A 96 -3.34 1.79 -2.84
N VAL A 97 -2.67 0.66 -2.92
CA VAL A 97 -1.82 0.30 -4.08
C VAL A 97 -2.65 0.23 -5.37
N ARG A 98 -3.83 -0.37 -5.32
CA ARG A 98 -4.75 -0.43 -6.46
C ARG A 98 -5.19 0.96 -6.91
N PHE A 99 -5.51 1.83 -5.98
CA PHE A 99 -5.91 3.20 -6.29
C PHE A 99 -4.76 3.99 -6.94
N GLU A 100 -3.53 3.82 -6.46
CA GLU A 100 -2.37 4.46 -7.08
C GLU A 100 -2.11 3.94 -8.50
N LEU A 101 -2.26 2.65 -8.72
CA LEU A 101 -2.14 2.07 -10.06
C LEU A 101 -3.18 2.66 -11.01
N MET A 102 -4.44 2.77 -10.57
CA MET A 102 -5.52 3.38 -11.34
C MET A 102 -5.31 4.89 -11.53
N ARG A 103 -4.68 5.57 -10.57
CA ARG A 103 -4.32 6.98 -10.71
C ARG A 103 -3.29 7.17 -11.82
N ARG A 104 -2.30 6.31 -11.92
CA ARG A 104 -1.30 6.34 -13.01
C ARG A 104 -1.92 6.04 -14.38
N LEU A 105 -3.01 5.29 -14.41
CA LEU A 105 -3.80 5.06 -15.63
C LEU A 105 -4.79 6.20 -15.91
N GLU A 106 -4.81 7.23 -15.07
CA GLU A 106 -5.74 8.36 -15.19
C GLU A 106 -7.24 7.99 -14.99
N TRP A 107 -7.51 6.84 -14.39
CA TRP A 107 -8.88 6.42 -14.04
C TRP A 107 -9.36 7.02 -12.72
N VAL A 108 -8.45 7.23 -11.81
CA VAL A 108 -8.69 7.82 -10.49
C VAL A 108 -7.94 9.14 -10.41
N THR A 109 -8.62 10.18 -9.93
CA THR A 109 -8.01 11.50 -9.74
C THR A 109 -7.34 11.61 -8.38
N SER A 110 -8.01 11.12 -7.34
CA SER A 110 -7.50 11.16 -5.97
C SER A 110 -8.12 10.05 -5.11
N PHE A 111 -7.47 9.75 -4.01
CA PHE A 111 -7.97 8.83 -3.01
C PHE A 111 -7.49 9.23 -1.61
N PRO A 112 -8.19 8.81 -0.56
CA PRO A 112 -7.80 9.15 0.81
C PRO A 112 -6.41 8.62 1.16
N GLY A 113 -5.56 9.49 1.71
CA GLY A 113 -4.21 9.12 2.11
C GLY A 113 -3.19 9.07 0.99
N GLU A 114 -3.48 9.59 -0.19
CA GLU A 114 -2.55 9.58 -1.35
C GLU A 114 -1.21 10.25 -1.06
N ASN A 115 -1.18 11.20 -0.14
CA ASN A 115 0.03 11.93 0.25
C ASN A 115 0.73 11.35 1.49
N ASP A 116 0.14 10.34 2.13
CA ASP A 116 0.72 9.68 3.28
C ASP A 116 1.88 8.78 2.86
N THR A 117 2.90 8.70 3.69
CA THR A 117 3.94 7.70 3.52
C THR A 117 3.40 6.30 3.85
N LEU A 118 4.06 5.26 3.35
CA LEU A 118 3.68 3.88 3.68
C LEU A 118 3.72 3.64 5.20
N LEU A 119 4.72 4.23 5.85
CA LEU A 119 4.85 4.18 7.31
C LEU A 119 3.65 4.83 8.00
N GLU A 120 3.28 6.03 7.59
CA GLU A 120 2.11 6.75 8.12
C GLU A 120 0.82 5.98 7.89
N MET A 121 0.65 5.36 6.72
CA MET A 121 -0.52 4.54 6.42
C MET A 121 -0.68 3.38 7.40
N VAL A 122 0.40 2.65 7.69
CA VAL A 122 0.37 1.52 8.62
C VAL A 122 0.10 2.00 10.05
N GLN A 123 0.84 3.01 10.52
CA GLN A 123 0.69 3.55 11.87
C GLN A 123 -0.70 4.15 12.09
N ALA A 124 -1.18 4.83 11.10
CA ALA A 124 -2.45 5.50 11.16
C ALA A 124 -3.64 4.53 11.09
N PHE A 125 -3.52 3.43 10.38
CA PHE A 125 -4.52 2.36 10.39
C PHE A 125 -4.66 1.74 11.78
N GLU A 126 -3.54 1.55 12.48
CA GLU A 126 -3.51 1.04 13.85
C GLU A 126 -4.14 2.00 14.88
N ALA A 127 -3.96 3.32 14.67
CA ALA A 127 -4.39 4.33 15.64
C ALA A 127 -5.87 4.73 15.52
N THR A 128 -6.50 4.47 14.37
CA THR A 128 -7.89 4.88 14.10
C THR A 128 -8.70 3.75 13.51
N GLN A 129 -10.02 3.80 13.72
CA GLN A 129 -10.90 2.81 13.10
C GLN A 129 -10.85 2.93 11.58
N PRO A 130 -10.70 1.81 10.85
CA PRO A 130 -10.55 1.81 9.40
C PRO A 130 -11.65 2.56 8.65
N GLU A 131 -12.88 2.50 9.17
CA GLU A 131 -14.06 3.10 8.55
C GLU A 131 -13.99 4.62 8.42
N ALA A 132 -13.34 5.29 9.37
CA ALA A 132 -13.19 6.74 9.37
C ALA A 132 -12.24 7.24 8.24
N ARG A 133 -11.46 6.36 7.63
CA ARG A 133 -10.47 6.69 6.60
C ARG A 133 -10.84 6.26 5.20
N GLN A 134 -11.92 5.53 5.05
CA GLN A 134 -12.43 5.10 3.76
C GLN A 134 -13.29 6.20 3.12
N GLY A 135 -12.66 7.36 2.89
CA GLY A 135 -13.29 8.36 2.02
C GLY A 135 -13.44 7.81 0.60
N PRO A 136 -14.36 8.35 -0.20
CA PRO A 136 -14.57 7.86 -1.54
C PRO A 136 -13.36 8.12 -2.43
N VAL A 137 -13.01 7.14 -3.26
CA VAL A 137 -12.07 7.32 -4.37
C VAL A 137 -12.73 8.23 -5.41
N VAL A 138 -12.01 9.21 -5.89
CA VAL A 138 -12.49 10.12 -6.93
C VAL A 138 -12.08 9.60 -8.31
N VAL A 139 -13.05 9.14 -9.07
CA VAL A 139 -12.84 8.66 -10.44
C VAL A 139 -12.74 9.85 -11.39
N SER A 140 -11.89 9.76 -12.40
CA SER A 140 -11.67 10.81 -13.38
C SER A 140 -12.92 11.07 -14.21
N ARG A 141 -13.21 12.35 -14.48
CA ARG A 141 -14.36 12.75 -15.30
C ARG A 141 -14.32 12.19 -16.72
N SER A 142 -13.12 11.92 -17.22
CA SER A 142 -12.92 11.33 -18.54
C SER A 142 -13.17 9.82 -18.58
N HIS A 143 -13.31 9.16 -17.43
CA HIS A 143 -13.58 7.72 -17.39
C HIS A 143 -14.97 7.42 -17.94
N PRO A 144 -15.13 6.41 -18.84
CA PRO A 144 -16.42 6.10 -19.46
C PRO A 144 -17.55 5.79 -18.46
N GLU A 145 -17.21 5.27 -17.30
CA GLU A 145 -18.17 4.89 -16.26
C GLU A 145 -18.28 5.91 -15.11
N TYR A 146 -17.77 7.13 -15.32
CA TYR A 146 -17.79 8.20 -14.30
C TYR A 146 -19.19 8.45 -13.73
N ASN A 147 -20.18 8.62 -14.59
CA ASN A 147 -21.55 8.88 -14.16
C ASN A 147 -22.16 7.69 -13.40
N ALA A 148 -21.92 6.48 -13.87
CA ALA A 148 -22.38 5.26 -13.20
C ALA A 148 -21.75 5.11 -11.82
N TYR A 149 -20.46 5.35 -11.71
CA TYR A 149 -19.73 5.28 -10.44
C TYR A 149 -20.29 6.27 -9.40
N ASN A 150 -20.51 7.52 -9.80
CA ASN A 150 -20.98 8.57 -8.89
C ASN A 150 -22.40 8.33 -8.33
N LYS A 151 -23.19 7.50 -8.98
CA LYS A 151 -24.54 7.12 -8.50
C LYS A 151 -24.50 6.04 -7.43
N LEU A 152 -23.35 5.37 -7.23
CA LEU A 152 -23.20 4.27 -6.28
C LEU A 152 -23.05 4.81 -4.86
N ILE A 153 -23.50 4.04 -3.87
CA ILE A 153 -23.17 4.27 -2.46
C ILE A 153 -21.73 3.80 -2.18
N ASN A 154 -21.15 4.22 -1.04
CA ASN A 154 -19.74 3.97 -0.75
C ASN A 154 -19.35 2.48 -0.80
N ALA A 155 -20.18 1.58 -0.26
CA ALA A 155 -19.92 0.15 -0.30
C ALA A 155 -19.88 -0.40 -1.74
N GLU A 156 -20.79 0.06 -2.60
CA GLU A 156 -20.83 -0.32 -4.01
C GLU A 156 -19.67 0.25 -4.80
N LYS A 157 -19.20 1.44 -4.45
CA LYS A 157 -18.01 2.06 -5.05
C LYS A 157 -16.76 1.22 -4.82
N GLN A 158 -16.60 0.67 -3.64
CA GLN A 158 -15.47 -0.23 -3.37
C GLN A 158 -15.54 -1.51 -4.19
N VAL A 159 -16.72 -2.11 -4.31
CA VAL A 159 -16.92 -3.27 -5.16
C VAL A 159 -16.62 -2.95 -6.62
N PHE A 160 -17.07 -1.80 -7.09
CA PHE A 160 -16.79 -1.32 -8.45
C PHE A 160 -15.28 -1.24 -8.72
N ILE A 161 -14.53 -0.60 -7.83
CA ILE A 161 -13.07 -0.47 -7.96
C ILE A 161 -12.39 -1.84 -7.98
N ARG A 162 -12.79 -2.76 -7.10
CA ARG A 162 -12.23 -4.12 -7.07
C ARG A 162 -12.48 -4.88 -8.37
N ARG A 163 -13.65 -4.73 -8.97
CA ARG A 163 -13.98 -5.36 -10.26
C ARG A 163 -13.14 -4.84 -11.41
N LYS A 164 -12.70 -3.58 -11.33
CA LYS A 164 -11.87 -2.96 -12.37
C LYS A 164 -10.38 -3.34 -12.27
N LEU A 165 -9.97 -3.98 -11.18
CA LEU A 165 -8.55 -4.27 -10.94
C LEU A 165 -7.92 -5.11 -12.05
N LEU A 166 -8.57 -6.19 -12.50
CA LEU A 166 -8.02 -7.07 -13.53
C LEU A 166 -7.80 -6.32 -14.85
N LYS A 167 -8.76 -5.48 -15.22
CA LYS A 167 -8.64 -4.64 -16.41
C LYS A 167 -7.51 -3.60 -16.25
N ALA A 168 -7.43 -2.97 -15.09
CA ALA A 168 -6.37 -2.01 -14.78
C ALA A 168 -4.99 -2.66 -14.84
N LEU A 169 -4.83 -3.85 -14.28
CA LEU A 169 -3.58 -4.61 -14.34
C LEU A 169 -3.19 -4.96 -15.76
N GLY A 170 -4.16 -5.35 -16.60
CA GLY A 170 -3.91 -5.64 -18.01
C GLY A 170 -3.42 -4.41 -18.78
N GLU A 171 -4.04 -3.27 -18.59
CA GLU A 171 -3.64 -2.01 -19.23
C GLU A 171 -2.26 -1.53 -18.72
N PHE A 172 -2.03 -1.65 -17.43
CA PHE A 172 -0.75 -1.25 -16.83
C PHE A 172 0.40 -2.14 -17.31
N ARG A 173 0.16 -3.44 -17.41
CA ARG A 173 1.13 -4.39 -17.97
C ARG A 173 1.49 -4.05 -19.41
N ALA A 174 0.51 -3.73 -20.22
CA ALA A 174 0.75 -3.31 -21.61
C ALA A 174 1.60 -2.05 -21.66
N ARG A 175 1.36 -1.09 -20.77
CA ARG A 175 2.15 0.13 -20.64
C ARG A 175 3.60 -0.15 -20.22
N LEU A 176 3.82 -1.07 -19.28
CA LEU A 176 5.17 -1.49 -18.86
C LEU A 176 5.96 -2.12 -20.02
N ALA A 177 5.29 -2.89 -20.88
CA ALA A 177 5.92 -3.54 -22.03
C ALA A 177 6.36 -2.58 -23.13
N THR A 178 5.81 -1.35 -23.17
CA THR A 178 6.12 -0.31 -24.18
C THR A 178 7.11 0.74 -23.69
N SER A 179 7.50 0.72 -22.42
CA SER A 179 8.41 1.70 -21.81
C SER A 179 9.87 1.25 -21.82
#